data_d7ec62529c946898d4b531e23a210f0d
#
_entry.id   d7ec62529c946898d4b531e23a210f0d
#
_cell.length_a   1.000
_cell.length_b   1.000
_cell.length_c   1.000
_cell.angle_alpha   90.00
_cell.angle_beta   90.00
_cell.angle_gamma   90.00
#
_symmetry.space_group_name_H-M   'P 1'
#
loop_
_entity.id
_entity.type
_entity.pdbx_description
1 polymer ?
#
loop_
_entity_poly.entity_id
_entity_poly.type
_entity_poly.pdbx_seq_one_letter_code
_entity_poly.pdbx_strand_id
1 'polypeptide(L)'
;MSNLSWVRGFNATVGWVAPQAVASKMRRQFMTPRELPPRDWELPLLAQAERITLRFGLSALRWGSGPTVLLMHGWEGRPTQFAELIKALVQAGYGVVALDAPAHGRSPGQEANVVVFARALLEAAGELPPLQAVIGHSMGGASALLATQMGLRAGAVVSIAAPSRILTMLRLFARYMGLPARAGAHFVRLVEEKAGMPAGHLDVTRYQLDFPGLIVHAADDPVVPYGEAQAIHEAWFDSRLLRLEQGGHQRVLSDPQLV
;
A
#
# COMPACT_ATOMS: atom_id res chain seq x y z
N MET A 1 -8.20 -30.07 6.48
CA MET A 1 -6.96 -29.39 6.01
C MET A 1 -7.39 -28.06 5.40
N SER A 2 -6.73 -26.97 5.76
CA SER A 2 -7.11 -25.65 5.24
C SER A 2 -6.87 -25.60 3.72
N ASN A 3 -7.67 -24.82 2.97
CA ASN A 3 -7.48 -24.60 1.52
C ASN A 3 -6.04 -24.18 1.19
N LEU A 4 -5.35 -23.48 2.10
CA LEU A 4 -3.96 -23.06 1.95
C LEU A 4 -2.98 -24.25 1.93
N SER A 5 -3.15 -25.26 2.76
CA SER A 5 -2.28 -26.45 2.79
C SER A 5 -2.35 -27.22 1.48
N TRP A 6 -3.54 -27.34 0.90
CA TRP A 6 -3.75 -27.92 -0.42
C TRP A 6 -3.04 -27.13 -1.53
N VAL A 7 -3.19 -25.79 -1.55
CA VAL A 7 -2.53 -24.91 -2.53
C VAL A 7 -1.02 -25.03 -2.43
N ARG A 8 -0.47 -25.04 -1.21
CA ARG A 8 0.98 -25.18 -0.97
C ARG A 8 1.50 -26.53 -1.47
N GLY A 9 0.80 -27.62 -1.15
CA GLY A 9 1.16 -28.96 -1.62
C GLY A 9 1.14 -29.05 -3.15
N PHE A 10 0.10 -28.53 -3.78
CA PHE A 10 0.00 -28.46 -5.25
C PHE A 10 1.15 -27.62 -5.85
N ASN A 11 1.41 -26.45 -5.34
CA ASN A 11 2.50 -25.59 -5.82
C ASN A 11 3.86 -26.26 -5.64
N ALA A 12 4.09 -26.94 -4.53
CA ALA A 12 5.34 -27.62 -4.25
C ALA A 12 5.60 -28.78 -5.20
N THR A 13 4.57 -29.55 -5.59
CA THR A 13 4.71 -30.69 -6.50
C THR A 13 4.72 -30.26 -7.97
N VAL A 14 3.66 -29.55 -8.41
CA VAL A 14 3.51 -29.15 -9.82
C VAL A 14 4.54 -28.09 -10.21
N GLY A 15 4.99 -27.26 -9.26
CA GLY A 15 6.01 -26.23 -9.51
C GLY A 15 7.39 -26.78 -9.90
N TRP A 16 7.69 -28.05 -9.64
CA TRP A 16 8.89 -28.71 -10.15
C TRP A 16 8.79 -29.06 -11.63
N VAL A 17 7.62 -29.52 -12.06
CA VAL A 17 7.38 -30.00 -13.43
C VAL A 17 6.98 -28.86 -14.37
N ALA A 18 6.14 -27.94 -13.89
CA ALA A 18 5.59 -26.82 -14.66
C ALA A 18 5.78 -25.46 -13.94
N PRO A 19 7.03 -25.03 -13.69
CA PRO A 19 7.33 -23.85 -12.89
C PRO A 19 6.71 -22.56 -13.45
N GLN A 20 6.68 -22.38 -14.77
CA GLN A 20 6.09 -21.21 -15.41
C GLN A 20 4.56 -21.16 -15.26
N ALA A 21 3.88 -22.31 -15.38
CA ALA A 21 2.42 -22.36 -15.24
C ALA A 21 1.98 -22.02 -13.80
N VAL A 22 2.67 -22.59 -12.80
CA VAL A 22 2.42 -22.27 -11.39
C VAL A 22 2.73 -20.80 -11.10
N ALA A 23 3.85 -20.29 -11.58
CA ALA A 23 4.23 -18.88 -11.41
C ALA A 23 3.19 -17.94 -12.03
N SER A 24 2.70 -18.21 -13.24
CA SER A 24 1.67 -17.40 -13.92
C SER A 24 0.35 -17.39 -13.16
N LYS A 25 -0.07 -18.54 -12.62
CA LYS A 25 -1.26 -18.63 -11.76
C LYS A 25 -1.10 -17.81 -10.48
N MET A 26 0.06 -17.97 -9.82
CA MET A 26 0.35 -17.25 -8.57
C MET A 26 0.49 -15.75 -8.80
N ARG A 27 1.09 -15.30 -9.91
CA ARG A 27 1.16 -13.88 -10.26
C ARG A 27 -0.24 -13.28 -10.39
N ARG A 28 -1.14 -13.91 -11.15
CA ARG A 28 -2.52 -13.43 -11.28
C ARG A 28 -3.20 -13.34 -9.91
N GLN A 29 -3.13 -14.39 -9.12
CA GLN A 29 -3.72 -14.40 -7.78
C GLN A 29 -3.12 -13.32 -6.87
N PHE A 30 -1.83 -13.06 -6.97
CA PHE A 30 -1.12 -12.05 -6.18
C PHE A 30 -1.49 -10.63 -6.58
N MET A 31 -1.72 -10.38 -7.88
CA MET A 31 -1.97 -9.04 -8.41
C MET A 31 -3.45 -8.70 -8.59
N THR A 32 -4.36 -9.65 -8.41
CA THR A 32 -5.80 -9.42 -8.49
C THR A 32 -6.38 -9.28 -7.08
N PRO A 33 -6.73 -8.06 -6.64
CA PRO A 33 -7.31 -7.86 -5.32
C PRO A 33 -8.73 -8.41 -5.25
N ARG A 34 -9.12 -8.86 -4.07
CA ARG A 34 -10.51 -9.19 -3.77
C ARG A 34 -11.25 -7.90 -3.40
N GLU A 35 -12.44 -7.75 -3.89
CA GLU A 35 -13.32 -6.70 -3.45
C GLU A 35 -13.94 -7.08 -2.10
N LEU A 36 -13.69 -6.23 -1.10
CA LEU A 36 -14.21 -6.43 0.25
C LEU A 36 -15.18 -5.28 0.57
N PRO A 37 -16.42 -5.59 1.00
CA PRO A 37 -17.38 -4.55 1.35
C PRO A 37 -16.89 -3.73 2.56
N PRO A 38 -17.35 -2.46 2.69
CA PRO A 38 -17.11 -1.67 3.89
C PRO A 38 -17.73 -2.36 5.11
N ARG A 39 -17.11 -2.18 6.26
CA ARG A 39 -17.64 -2.67 7.55
C ARG A 39 -18.63 -1.66 8.13
N ASP A 40 -19.51 -2.11 9.01
CA ASP A 40 -20.58 -1.26 9.60
C ASP A 40 -20.03 0.02 10.22
N TRP A 41 -18.88 -0.03 10.89
CA TRP A 41 -18.26 1.14 11.51
C TRP A 41 -17.71 2.16 10.50
N GLU A 42 -17.54 1.79 9.24
CA GLU A 42 -17.09 2.67 8.16
C GLU A 42 -18.24 3.44 7.49
N LEU A 43 -19.48 2.92 7.59
CA LEU A 43 -20.64 3.45 6.90
C LEU A 43 -20.98 4.89 7.26
N PRO A 44 -20.91 5.33 8.54
CA PRO A 44 -21.18 6.71 8.90
C PRO A 44 -20.21 7.71 8.25
N LEU A 45 -18.93 7.38 8.15
CA LEU A 45 -17.94 8.22 7.47
C LEU A 45 -18.15 8.20 5.95
N LEU A 46 -18.44 7.03 5.39
CA LEU A 46 -18.74 6.89 3.96
C LEU A 46 -19.94 7.73 3.53
N ALA A 47 -20.99 7.80 4.37
CA ALA A 47 -22.19 8.61 4.11
C ALA A 47 -21.91 10.13 4.11
N GLN A 48 -20.86 10.59 4.76
CA GLN A 48 -20.43 11.99 4.80
C GLN A 48 -19.48 12.37 3.66
N ALA A 49 -19.01 11.38 2.89
CA ALA A 49 -18.04 11.60 1.84
C ALA A 49 -18.66 12.18 0.58
N GLU A 50 -18.02 13.16 -0.01
CA GLU A 50 -18.23 13.50 -1.42
C GLU A 50 -17.41 12.55 -2.29
N ARG A 51 -18.06 11.88 -3.23
CA ARG A 51 -17.35 11.07 -4.21
C ARG A 51 -16.93 11.93 -5.38
N ILE A 52 -15.64 11.88 -5.70
CA ILE A 52 -15.05 12.55 -6.85
C ILE A 52 -14.41 11.53 -7.79
N THR A 53 -14.33 11.89 -9.06
CA THR A 53 -13.64 11.11 -10.08
C THR A 53 -12.53 11.98 -10.65
N LEU A 54 -11.29 11.46 -10.58
CA LEU A 54 -10.09 12.07 -11.13
C LEU A 54 -9.77 11.48 -12.50
N ARG A 55 -8.70 11.95 -13.14
CA ARG A 55 -8.23 11.43 -14.44
C ARG A 55 -8.14 9.92 -14.46
N PHE A 56 -8.27 9.38 -15.66
CA PHE A 56 -8.26 7.93 -15.90
C PHE A 56 -9.32 7.16 -15.12
N GLY A 57 -10.38 7.85 -14.64
CA GLY A 57 -11.48 7.24 -13.88
C GLY A 57 -11.12 6.86 -12.45
N LEU A 58 -10.03 7.40 -11.89
CA LEU A 58 -9.68 7.17 -10.50
C LEU A 58 -10.78 7.70 -9.58
N SER A 59 -11.33 6.84 -8.76
CA SER A 59 -12.33 7.20 -7.75
C SER A 59 -11.66 7.64 -6.46
N ALA A 60 -12.18 8.68 -5.84
CA ALA A 60 -11.77 9.11 -4.51
C ALA A 60 -12.96 9.54 -3.67
N LEU A 61 -12.77 9.54 -2.37
CA LEU A 61 -13.67 10.10 -1.39
C LEU A 61 -13.04 11.35 -0.80
N ARG A 62 -13.85 12.43 -0.65
CA ARG A 62 -13.40 13.70 -0.10
C ARG A 62 -14.21 14.07 1.14
N TRP A 63 -13.51 14.63 2.15
CA TRP A 63 -14.08 15.17 3.38
C TRP A 63 -13.42 16.50 3.74
N GLY A 64 -14.16 17.39 4.36
CA GLY A 64 -13.65 18.68 4.83
C GLY A 64 -13.22 19.62 3.71
N SER A 65 -12.58 20.71 4.12
CA SER A 65 -12.02 21.73 3.24
C SER A 65 -10.76 22.30 3.89
N GLY A 66 -9.84 22.84 3.09
CA GLY A 66 -8.56 23.39 3.57
C GLY A 66 -7.36 22.75 2.89
N PRO A 67 -6.16 22.85 3.46
CA PRO A 67 -4.96 22.26 2.88
C PRO A 67 -5.14 20.76 2.64
N THR A 68 -4.80 20.31 1.43
CA THR A 68 -5.15 18.96 0.97
C THR A 68 -4.21 17.90 1.53
N VAL A 69 -4.77 16.86 2.14
CA VAL A 69 -4.08 15.63 2.53
C VAL A 69 -4.58 14.48 1.68
N LEU A 70 -3.68 13.81 0.97
CA LEU A 70 -3.98 12.68 0.09
C LEU A 70 -3.69 11.36 0.79
N LEU A 71 -4.67 10.45 0.82
CA LEU A 71 -4.56 9.14 1.48
C LEU A 71 -4.54 8.00 0.45
N MET A 72 -3.68 6.99 0.69
CA MET A 72 -3.60 5.76 -0.09
C MET A 72 -3.65 4.53 0.81
N HIS A 73 -4.68 3.71 0.67
CA HIS A 73 -4.84 2.46 1.41
C HIS A 73 -3.87 1.35 0.97
N GLY A 74 -3.81 0.26 1.73
CA GLY A 74 -3.02 -0.93 1.41
C GLY A 74 -3.74 -1.90 0.47
N TRP A 75 -3.12 -3.09 0.27
CA TRP A 75 -3.69 -4.17 -0.52
C TRP A 75 -5.07 -4.61 0.02
N GLU A 76 -6.05 -4.79 -0.88
CA GLU A 76 -7.45 -5.11 -0.54
C GLU A 76 -8.07 -4.13 0.45
N GLY A 77 -7.51 -2.92 0.52
CA GLY A 77 -7.98 -1.85 1.38
C GLY A 77 -9.05 -0.97 0.72
N ARG A 78 -9.38 0.12 1.40
CA ARG A 78 -10.33 1.16 0.94
C ARG A 78 -10.16 2.46 1.72
N PRO A 79 -10.63 3.60 1.20
CA PRO A 79 -10.53 4.92 1.82
C PRO A 79 -10.99 4.99 3.28
N THR A 80 -12.12 4.37 3.59
CA THR A 80 -12.77 4.44 4.91
C THR A 80 -12.02 3.70 6.02
N GLN A 81 -11.00 2.91 5.70
CA GLN A 81 -10.12 2.30 6.72
C GLN A 81 -9.34 3.34 7.53
N PHE A 82 -9.16 4.56 7.00
CA PHE A 82 -8.55 5.68 7.72
C PHE A 82 -9.53 6.49 8.55
N ALA A 83 -10.68 5.93 8.95
CA ALA A 83 -11.79 6.69 9.52
C ALA A 83 -11.38 7.62 10.67
N GLU A 84 -10.63 7.13 11.65
CA GLU A 84 -10.23 7.96 12.81
C GLU A 84 -9.26 9.06 12.39
N LEU A 85 -8.31 8.76 11.53
CA LEU A 85 -7.37 9.73 10.99
C LEU A 85 -8.07 10.79 10.12
N ILE A 86 -9.05 10.39 9.29
CA ILE A 86 -9.84 11.33 8.48
C ILE A 86 -10.61 12.29 9.39
N LYS A 87 -11.26 11.79 10.44
CA LYS A 87 -12.00 12.63 11.40
C LYS A 87 -11.07 13.66 12.06
N ALA A 88 -9.91 13.22 12.54
CA ALA A 88 -8.93 14.09 13.19
C ALA A 88 -8.40 15.17 12.23
N LEU A 89 -8.03 14.79 11.00
CA LEU A 89 -7.55 15.74 9.99
C LEU A 89 -8.61 16.79 9.63
N VAL A 90 -9.86 16.35 9.43
CA VAL A 90 -10.98 17.28 9.15
C VAL A 90 -11.24 18.21 10.33
N GLN A 91 -11.22 17.72 11.57
CA GLN A 91 -11.33 18.53 12.76
C GLN A 91 -10.18 19.56 12.90
N ALA A 92 -8.99 19.18 12.44
CA ALA A 92 -7.82 20.07 12.40
C ALA A 92 -7.85 21.06 11.21
N GLY A 93 -8.92 21.07 10.39
CA GLY A 93 -9.11 22.02 9.30
C GLY A 93 -8.48 21.61 7.96
N TYR A 94 -8.14 20.34 7.76
CA TYR A 94 -7.64 19.83 6.50
C TYR A 94 -8.77 19.34 5.60
N GLY A 95 -8.56 19.49 4.28
CA GLY A 95 -9.31 18.76 3.26
C GLY A 95 -8.66 17.40 3.02
N VAL A 96 -9.42 16.32 3.16
CA VAL A 96 -8.89 14.96 2.99
C VAL A 96 -9.43 14.35 1.72
N VAL A 97 -8.54 13.85 0.87
CA VAL A 97 -8.87 13.07 -0.32
C VAL A 97 -8.28 11.68 -0.18
N ALA A 98 -9.12 10.65 -0.16
CA ALA A 98 -8.65 9.27 -0.07
C ALA A 98 -9.03 8.49 -1.34
N LEU A 99 -8.01 7.94 -2.00
CA LEU A 99 -8.17 7.22 -3.28
C LEU A 99 -8.74 5.81 -3.03
N ASP A 100 -9.68 5.41 -3.88
CA ASP A 100 -9.79 4.00 -4.26
C ASP A 100 -8.59 3.72 -5.18
N ALA A 101 -7.64 2.91 -4.76
CA ALA A 101 -6.49 2.57 -5.59
C ALA A 101 -6.93 1.83 -6.87
N PRO A 102 -6.14 1.83 -7.96
CA PRO A 102 -6.46 1.04 -9.15
C PRO A 102 -6.79 -0.41 -8.83
N ALA A 103 -7.80 -0.96 -9.50
CA ALA A 103 -8.37 -2.29 -9.26
C ALA A 103 -9.05 -2.47 -7.87
N HIS A 104 -9.27 -1.39 -7.11
CA HIS A 104 -9.99 -1.41 -5.82
C HIS A 104 -11.18 -0.45 -5.87
N GLY A 105 -12.21 -0.77 -5.08
CA GLY A 105 -13.40 0.07 -4.94
C GLY A 105 -14.03 0.41 -6.28
N ARG A 106 -14.17 1.70 -6.60
CA ARG A 106 -14.73 2.17 -7.87
C ARG A 106 -13.67 2.62 -8.89
N SER A 107 -12.40 2.51 -8.58
CA SER A 107 -11.34 2.79 -9.55
C SER A 107 -11.19 1.66 -10.57
N PRO A 108 -10.90 1.99 -11.84
CA PRO A 108 -10.75 0.99 -12.89
C PRO A 108 -9.52 0.10 -12.67
N GLY A 109 -9.54 -1.06 -13.35
CA GLY A 109 -8.44 -2.01 -13.34
C GLY A 109 -8.87 -3.40 -12.90
N GLN A 110 -8.00 -4.40 -13.10
CA GLN A 110 -8.20 -5.78 -12.66
C GLN A 110 -7.01 -6.29 -11.85
N GLU A 111 -5.85 -5.70 -12.05
CA GLU A 111 -4.61 -6.05 -11.39
C GLU A 111 -3.95 -4.79 -10.83
N ALA A 112 -3.32 -4.90 -9.68
CA ALA A 112 -2.61 -3.81 -9.04
C ALA A 112 -1.24 -4.25 -8.49
N ASN A 113 -0.39 -3.27 -8.27
CA ASN A 113 0.92 -3.41 -7.64
C ASN A 113 1.39 -2.04 -7.12
N VAL A 114 2.51 -2.01 -6.43
CA VAL A 114 3.06 -0.79 -5.83
C VAL A 114 3.33 0.33 -6.88
N VAL A 115 3.74 -0.02 -8.10
CA VAL A 115 4.02 0.96 -9.17
C VAL A 115 2.73 1.60 -9.69
N VAL A 116 1.69 0.78 -9.87
CA VAL A 116 0.36 1.27 -10.29
C VAL A 116 -0.24 2.19 -9.23
N PHE A 117 -0.10 1.87 -7.95
CA PHE A 117 -0.52 2.75 -6.85
C PHE A 117 0.27 4.06 -6.83
N ALA A 118 1.59 4.01 -7.03
CA ALA A 118 2.43 5.21 -7.07
C ALA A 118 2.04 6.13 -8.24
N ARG A 119 1.76 5.56 -9.42
CA ARG A 119 1.26 6.33 -10.57
C ARG A 119 -0.10 6.97 -10.29
N ALA A 120 -1.00 6.26 -9.62
CA ALA A 120 -2.30 6.82 -9.24
C ALA A 120 -2.16 8.01 -8.26
N LEU A 121 -1.20 7.95 -7.33
CA LEU A 121 -0.87 9.10 -6.47
C LEU A 121 -0.36 10.30 -7.27
N LEU A 122 0.50 10.09 -8.26
CA LEU A 122 1.01 11.14 -9.14
C LEU A 122 -0.11 11.78 -9.97
N GLU A 123 -0.98 10.98 -10.57
CA GLU A 123 -2.12 11.48 -11.34
C GLU A 123 -3.08 12.28 -10.47
N ALA A 124 -3.40 11.77 -9.27
CA ALA A 124 -4.25 12.48 -8.33
C ALA A 124 -3.61 13.81 -7.88
N ALA A 125 -2.31 13.81 -7.58
CA ALA A 125 -1.58 15.01 -7.18
C ALA A 125 -1.55 16.08 -8.30
N GLY A 126 -1.55 15.65 -9.56
CA GLY A 126 -1.60 16.57 -10.71
C GLY A 126 -2.94 17.29 -10.90
N GLU A 127 -4.02 16.82 -10.26
CA GLU A 127 -5.36 17.42 -10.35
C GLU A 127 -5.83 18.09 -9.05
N LEU A 128 -5.19 17.75 -7.95
CA LEU A 128 -5.53 18.31 -6.64
C LEU A 128 -4.75 19.59 -6.36
N PRO A 129 -5.23 20.44 -5.45
CA PRO A 129 -4.42 21.55 -4.94
C PRO A 129 -3.09 21.05 -4.37
N PRO A 130 -2.09 21.93 -4.18
CA PRO A 130 -0.82 21.56 -3.55
C PRO A 130 -1.03 20.70 -2.29
N LEU A 131 -0.37 19.56 -2.26
CA LEU A 131 -0.55 18.60 -1.17
C LEU A 131 0.21 19.05 0.08
N GLN A 132 -0.52 19.20 1.19
CA GLN A 132 0.08 19.39 2.52
C GLN A 132 0.80 18.13 2.98
N ALA A 133 0.18 16.98 2.76
CA ALA A 133 0.79 15.69 3.03
C ALA A 133 0.24 14.58 2.14
N VAL A 134 1.03 13.50 2.03
CA VAL A 134 0.57 12.21 1.51
C VAL A 134 0.72 11.17 2.61
N ILE A 135 -0.34 10.42 2.90
CA ILE A 135 -0.35 9.37 3.93
C ILE A 135 -0.68 8.04 3.27
N GLY A 136 0.19 7.07 3.43
CA GLY A 136 -0.03 5.73 2.87
C GLY A 136 0.06 4.63 3.92
N HIS A 137 -0.81 3.62 3.80
CA HIS A 137 -0.79 2.44 4.65
C HIS A 137 -0.30 1.22 3.87
N SER A 138 0.61 0.44 4.46
CA SER A 138 1.09 -0.83 3.89
C SER A 138 1.64 -0.62 2.46
N MET A 139 1.09 -1.30 1.45
CA MET A 139 1.45 -1.06 0.05
C MET A 139 1.23 0.40 -0.37
N GLY A 140 0.20 1.08 0.15
CA GLY A 140 -0.01 2.52 -0.07
C GLY A 140 1.13 3.38 0.49
N GLY A 141 1.72 3.00 1.63
CA GLY A 141 2.88 3.67 2.21
C GLY A 141 4.14 3.50 1.34
N ALA A 142 4.44 2.27 0.93
CA ALA A 142 5.53 2.01 -0.01
C ALA A 142 5.32 2.73 -1.36
N SER A 143 4.08 2.81 -1.82
CA SER A 143 3.72 3.53 -3.06
C SER A 143 3.84 5.04 -2.92
N ALA A 144 3.53 5.62 -1.77
CA ALA A 144 3.74 7.04 -1.50
C ALA A 144 5.22 7.40 -1.57
N LEU A 145 6.09 6.59 -0.96
CA LEU A 145 7.53 6.77 -1.02
C LEU A 145 8.08 6.57 -2.45
N LEU A 146 7.57 5.59 -3.20
CA LEU A 146 7.92 5.44 -4.62
C LEU A 146 7.45 6.62 -5.45
N ALA A 147 6.25 7.14 -5.21
CA ALA A 147 5.72 8.29 -5.95
C ALA A 147 6.60 9.54 -5.79
N THR A 148 7.20 9.75 -4.60
CA THR A 148 8.16 10.86 -4.41
C THR A 148 9.41 10.70 -5.28
N GLN A 149 9.94 9.47 -5.41
CA GLN A 149 11.04 9.19 -6.35
C GLN A 149 10.65 9.40 -7.81
N MET A 150 9.35 9.31 -8.12
CA MET A 150 8.81 9.56 -9.45
C MET A 150 8.40 11.02 -9.66
N GLY A 151 8.66 11.91 -8.69
CA GLY A 151 8.44 13.36 -8.80
C GLY A 151 7.20 13.90 -8.10
N LEU A 152 6.48 13.09 -7.29
CA LEU A 152 5.39 13.59 -6.47
C LEU A 152 5.92 14.64 -5.48
N ARG A 153 5.21 15.78 -5.37
CA ARG A 153 5.50 16.85 -4.44
C ARG A 153 4.44 16.93 -3.36
N ALA A 154 4.88 16.98 -2.10
CA ALA A 154 4.02 17.19 -0.94
C ALA A 154 4.84 17.87 0.18
N GLY A 155 4.17 18.54 1.11
CA GLY A 155 4.83 19.16 2.27
C GLY A 155 5.43 18.12 3.22
N ALA A 156 4.80 16.94 3.34
CA ALA A 156 5.29 15.82 4.14
C ALA A 156 4.75 14.48 3.61
N VAL A 157 5.40 13.37 3.99
CA VAL A 157 4.91 12.03 3.72
C VAL A 157 4.82 11.23 5.02
N VAL A 158 3.69 10.53 5.21
CA VAL A 158 3.47 9.61 6.32
C VAL A 158 3.38 8.18 5.78
N SER A 159 4.27 7.32 6.23
CA SER A 159 4.33 5.90 5.86
C SER A 159 3.92 5.05 7.04
N ILE A 160 2.78 4.36 6.95
CA ILE A 160 2.22 3.55 8.02
C ILE A 160 2.34 2.07 7.65
N ALA A 161 3.01 1.26 8.49
CA ALA A 161 3.15 -0.18 8.33
C ALA A 161 3.62 -0.62 6.93
N ALA A 162 4.51 0.16 6.30
CA ALA A 162 4.97 -0.08 4.93
C ALA A 162 6.18 -1.01 4.87
N PRO A 163 6.28 -1.88 3.85
CA PRO A 163 7.51 -2.62 3.57
C PRO A 163 8.57 -1.70 2.93
N SER A 164 9.82 -1.90 3.31
CA SER A 164 10.96 -1.19 2.73
C SER A 164 11.45 -1.78 1.40
N ARG A 165 11.31 -3.12 1.22
CA ARG A 165 11.87 -3.86 0.09
C ARG A 165 10.84 -4.79 -0.54
N ILE A 166 10.31 -4.40 -1.70
CA ILE A 166 9.28 -5.18 -2.40
C ILE A 166 9.81 -6.54 -2.87
N LEU A 167 11.05 -6.64 -3.32
CA LEU A 167 11.64 -7.92 -3.71
C LEU A 167 11.65 -8.93 -2.57
N THR A 168 11.91 -8.49 -1.35
CA THR A 168 11.86 -9.35 -0.14
C THR A 168 10.43 -9.85 0.08
N MET A 169 9.43 -8.99 -0.02
CA MET A 169 8.02 -9.36 0.11
C MET A 169 7.58 -10.38 -0.95
N LEU A 170 7.98 -10.21 -2.21
CA LEU A 170 7.69 -11.17 -3.28
C LEU A 170 8.30 -12.54 -3.00
N ARG A 171 9.54 -12.58 -2.54
CA ARG A 171 10.23 -13.83 -2.19
C ARG A 171 9.59 -14.52 -0.98
N LEU A 172 9.17 -13.74 0.04
CA LEU A 172 8.46 -14.26 1.19
C LEU A 172 7.12 -14.84 0.78
N PHE A 173 6.34 -14.14 -0.06
CA PHE A 173 5.09 -14.64 -0.60
C PHE A 173 5.29 -15.95 -1.40
N ALA A 174 6.26 -16.00 -2.30
CA ALA A 174 6.56 -17.21 -3.07
C ALA A 174 6.85 -18.42 -2.15
N ARG A 175 7.66 -18.22 -1.11
CA ARG A 175 7.95 -19.25 -0.11
C ARG A 175 6.71 -19.65 0.71
N TYR A 176 5.94 -18.65 1.15
CA TYR A 176 4.69 -18.86 1.88
C TYR A 176 3.70 -19.70 1.07
N MET A 177 3.61 -19.47 -0.23
CA MET A 177 2.76 -20.21 -1.15
C MET A 177 3.34 -21.57 -1.60
N GLY A 178 4.52 -21.95 -1.08
CA GLY A 178 5.14 -23.24 -1.37
C GLY A 178 5.76 -23.37 -2.77
N LEU A 179 6.15 -22.25 -3.41
CA LEU A 179 6.78 -22.32 -4.72
C LEU A 179 8.22 -22.84 -4.62
N PRO A 180 8.61 -23.87 -5.42
CA PRO A 180 10.01 -24.22 -5.60
C PRO A 180 10.84 -23.05 -6.13
N ALA A 181 12.14 -23.03 -5.88
CA ALA A 181 13.03 -21.89 -6.21
C ALA A 181 12.86 -21.39 -7.65
N ARG A 182 12.80 -22.33 -8.63
CA ARG A 182 12.61 -22.00 -10.06
C ARG A 182 11.26 -21.34 -10.34
N ALA A 183 10.17 -21.87 -9.75
CA ALA A 183 8.84 -21.28 -9.88
C ALA A 183 8.76 -19.92 -9.20
N GLY A 184 9.39 -19.76 -8.01
CA GLY A 184 9.51 -18.49 -7.31
C GLY A 184 10.26 -17.42 -8.11
N ALA A 185 11.36 -17.79 -8.78
CA ALA A 185 12.09 -16.88 -9.66
C ALA A 185 11.23 -16.44 -10.87
N HIS A 186 10.50 -17.37 -11.50
CA HIS A 186 9.55 -17.02 -12.57
C HIS A 186 8.42 -16.12 -12.06
N PHE A 187 7.90 -16.38 -10.85
CA PHE A 187 6.87 -15.53 -10.24
C PHE A 187 7.36 -14.09 -10.09
N VAL A 188 8.54 -13.87 -9.50
CA VAL A 188 9.13 -12.53 -9.33
C VAL A 188 9.26 -11.84 -10.68
N ARG A 189 9.87 -12.49 -11.67
CA ARG A 189 10.05 -11.95 -13.02
C ARG A 189 8.71 -11.53 -13.66
N LEU A 190 7.68 -12.37 -13.57
CA LEU A 190 6.35 -12.07 -14.13
C LEU A 190 5.67 -10.87 -13.42
N VAL A 191 5.91 -10.69 -12.12
CA VAL A 191 5.44 -9.50 -11.39
C VAL A 191 6.19 -8.25 -11.87
N GLU A 192 7.51 -8.33 -12.02
CA GLU A 192 8.36 -7.24 -12.54
C GLU A 192 7.95 -6.81 -13.95
N GLU A 193 7.77 -7.79 -14.85
CA GLU A 193 7.30 -7.56 -16.23
C GLU A 193 5.95 -6.82 -16.23
N LYS A 194 5.02 -7.25 -15.39
CA LYS A 194 3.70 -6.61 -15.31
C LYS A 194 3.74 -5.23 -14.65
N ALA A 195 4.62 -5.04 -13.68
CA ALA A 195 4.81 -3.74 -13.02
C ALA A 195 5.56 -2.74 -13.92
N GLY A 196 6.30 -3.24 -14.92
CA GLY A 196 7.18 -2.43 -15.78
C GLY A 196 8.39 -1.86 -15.03
N MET A 197 8.79 -2.51 -13.90
CA MET A 197 9.90 -2.08 -13.07
C MET A 197 10.51 -3.27 -12.33
N PRO A 198 11.85 -3.42 -12.30
CA PRO A 198 12.51 -4.43 -11.49
C PRO A 198 12.22 -4.24 -10.00
N ALA A 199 11.88 -5.32 -9.30
CA ALA A 199 11.56 -5.25 -7.86
C ALA A 199 12.77 -4.81 -7.00
N GLY A 200 13.99 -4.98 -7.49
CA GLY A 200 15.19 -4.47 -6.84
C GLY A 200 15.31 -2.93 -6.85
N HIS A 201 14.57 -2.24 -7.73
CA HIS A 201 14.45 -0.77 -7.73
C HIS A 201 13.38 -0.29 -6.74
N LEU A 202 12.52 -1.19 -6.26
CA LEU A 202 11.49 -0.92 -5.27
C LEU A 202 12.06 -1.20 -3.86
N ASP A 203 13.18 -0.56 -3.56
CA ASP A 203 13.90 -0.61 -2.29
C ASP A 203 13.99 0.81 -1.72
N VAL A 204 13.12 1.12 -0.77
CA VAL A 204 13.00 2.44 -0.14
C VAL A 204 14.31 2.87 0.51
N THR A 205 15.14 1.92 0.98
CA THR A 205 16.43 2.24 1.61
C THR A 205 17.48 2.83 0.65
N ARG A 206 17.13 2.93 -0.63
CA ARG A 206 17.99 3.52 -1.68
C ARG A 206 17.41 4.81 -2.26
N TYR A 207 16.27 5.28 -1.74
CA TYR A 207 15.63 6.48 -2.23
C TYR A 207 16.27 7.74 -1.64
N GLN A 208 16.24 8.82 -2.42
CA GLN A 208 16.56 10.15 -1.91
C GLN A 208 15.28 10.78 -1.38
N LEU A 209 15.18 10.87 -0.07
CA LEU A 209 13.98 11.33 0.64
C LEU A 209 14.31 12.67 1.33
N ASP A 210 14.27 13.76 0.54
CA ASP A 210 14.67 15.11 0.96
C ASP A 210 13.46 15.96 1.38
N PHE A 211 12.58 15.41 2.22
CA PHE A 211 11.37 16.06 2.72
C PHE A 211 11.00 15.51 4.10
N PRO A 212 10.19 16.26 4.89
CA PRO A 212 9.75 15.81 6.20
C PRO A 212 8.94 14.51 6.15
N GLY A 213 9.24 13.58 7.03
CA GLY A 213 8.62 12.28 7.08
C GLY A 213 8.20 11.79 8.46
N LEU A 214 7.10 11.04 8.48
CA LEU A 214 6.68 10.26 9.64
C LEU A 214 6.51 8.80 9.25
N ILE A 215 7.18 7.93 9.97
CA ILE A 215 7.04 6.48 9.84
C ILE A 215 6.31 5.97 11.07
N VAL A 216 5.20 5.27 10.88
CA VAL A 216 4.41 4.70 11.97
C VAL A 216 4.33 3.20 11.81
N HIS A 217 4.66 2.44 12.86
CA HIS A 217 4.63 0.98 12.78
C HIS A 217 4.37 0.35 14.14
N ALA A 218 3.51 -0.68 14.16
CA ALA A 218 3.29 -1.47 15.35
C ALA A 218 4.37 -2.56 15.50
N ALA A 219 4.92 -2.71 16.70
CA ALA A 219 5.95 -3.70 16.98
C ALA A 219 5.45 -5.15 16.83
N ASP A 220 4.15 -5.35 17.01
CA ASP A 220 3.44 -6.64 16.90
C ASP A 220 2.84 -6.89 15.49
N ASP A 221 3.27 -6.16 14.45
CA ASP A 221 2.75 -6.36 13.08
C ASP A 221 3.15 -7.73 12.53
N PRO A 222 2.16 -8.64 12.28
CA PRO A 222 2.44 -9.99 11.79
C PRO A 222 2.61 -10.06 10.27
N VAL A 223 2.34 -8.97 9.54
CA VAL A 223 2.34 -8.91 8.07
C VAL A 223 3.62 -8.28 7.55
N VAL A 224 3.94 -7.09 8.07
CA VAL A 224 5.17 -6.36 7.76
C VAL A 224 5.98 -6.21 9.05
N PRO A 225 7.13 -6.89 9.17
CA PRO A 225 7.92 -6.82 10.39
C PRO A 225 8.38 -5.39 10.71
N TYR A 226 8.42 -5.02 11.99
CA TYR A 226 8.84 -3.69 12.47
C TYR A 226 10.22 -3.26 11.94
N GLY A 227 11.13 -4.19 11.70
CA GLY A 227 12.43 -3.92 11.09
C GLY A 227 12.38 -3.25 9.71
N GLU A 228 11.27 -3.36 8.99
CA GLU A 228 11.06 -2.63 7.73
C GLU A 228 10.92 -1.12 7.98
N ALA A 229 10.22 -0.72 9.05
CA ALA A 229 10.10 0.69 9.46
C ALA A 229 11.45 1.26 9.93
N GLN A 230 12.23 0.47 10.67
CA GLN A 230 13.58 0.87 11.08
C GLN A 230 14.48 1.09 9.85
N ALA A 231 14.45 0.19 8.87
CA ALA A 231 15.22 0.33 7.65
C ALA A 231 14.81 1.56 6.81
N ILE A 232 13.51 1.91 6.79
CA ILE A 232 13.04 3.15 6.15
C ILE A 232 13.58 4.38 6.89
N HIS A 233 13.49 4.38 8.23
CA HIS A 233 13.95 5.49 9.06
C HIS A 233 15.45 5.73 8.94
N GLU A 234 16.25 4.67 8.98
CA GLU A 234 17.71 4.75 8.82
C GLU A 234 18.12 5.36 7.47
N ALA A 235 17.31 5.15 6.43
CA ALA A 235 17.56 5.70 5.09
C ALA A 235 16.96 7.09 4.84
N TRP A 236 16.08 7.56 5.72
CA TRP A 236 15.33 8.81 5.54
C TRP A 236 15.71 9.84 6.63
N PHE A 237 16.68 10.70 6.32
CA PHE A 237 17.30 11.62 7.28
C PHE A 237 16.28 12.53 7.98
N ASP A 238 15.34 13.14 7.26
CA ASP A 238 14.32 14.04 7.82
C ASP A 238 13.03 13.29 8.18
N SER A 239 13.18 12.10 8.79
CA SER A 239 12.04 11.32 9.26
C SER A 239 12.00 11.19 10.78
N ARG A 240 10.77 10.99 11.29
CA ARG A 240 10.52 10.55 12.67
C ARG A 240 9.92 9.15 12.62
N LEU A 241 10.31 8.30 13.57
CA LEU A 241 9.77 6.97 13.73
C LEU A 241 8.88 6.92 14.98
N LEU A 242 7.59 6.70 14.76
CA LEU A 242 6.61 6.41 15.82
C LEU A 242 6.42 4.89 15.90
N ARG A 243 6.97 4.30 16.95
CA ARG A 243 6.78 2.90 17.28
C ARG A 243 5.57 2.77 18.19
N LEU A 244 4.61 1.96 17.78
CA LEU A 244 3.48 1.55 18.61
C LEU A 244 3.77 0.15 19.16
N GLU A 245 3.52 -0.07 20.45
CA GLU A 245 3.82 -1.39 21.05
C GLU A 245 2.85 -2.48 20.57
N GLN A 246 1.60 -2.10 20.30
CA GLN A 246 0.53 -2.97 19.84
C GLN A 246 -0.27 -2.26 18.74
N GLY A 247 -1.03 -3.02 17.98
CA GLY A 247 -1.87 -2.49 16.91
C GLY A 247 -1.93 -3.43 15.70
N GLY A 248 -0.91 -4.23 15.53
CA GLY A 248 -0.79 -5.10 14.36
C GLY A 248 -0.83 -4.31 13.05
N HIS A 249 -1.13 -4.97 11.94
CA HIS A 249 -1.03 -4.36 10.62
C HIS A 249 -2.13 -3.35 10.28
N GLN A 250 -3.35 -3.56 10.76
CA GLN A 250 -4.49 -2.70 10.38
C GLN A 250 -4.98 -1.80 11.50
N ARG A 251 -4.99 -2.29 12.76
CA ARG A 251 -5.47 -1.48 13.88
C ARG A 251 -4.56 -0.28 14.20
N VAL A 252 -3.31 -0.29 13.72
CA VAL A 252 -2.41 0.87 13.73
C VAL A 252 -3.09 2.13 13.19
N LEU A 253 -4.03 2.01 12.24
CA LEU A 253 -4.76 3.16 11.64
C LEU A 253 -5.77 3.83 12.60
N SER A 254 -6.10 3.19 13.71
CA SER A 254 -7.01 3.71 14.73
C SER A 254 -6.32 3.89 16.09
N ASP A 255 -4.98 3.85 16.12
CA ASP A 255 -4.24 4.07 17.35
C ASP A 255 -4.29 5.54 17.79
N PRO A 256 -4.63 5.85 19.06
CA PRO A 256 -4.72 7.23 19.54
C PRO A 256 -3.41 8.03 19.46
N GLN A 257 -2.25 7.38 19.37
CA GLN A 257 -0.97 8.08 19.21
C GLN A 257 -0.73 8.50 17.75
N LEU A 258 -1.41 7.87 16.79
CA LEU A 258 -1.38 8.27 15.39
C LEU A 258 -2.40 9.36 15.08
N VAL A 259 -3.55 9.34 15.74
CA VAL A 259 -4.68 10.24 15.54
C VAL A 259 -4.56 11.48 16.45
#